data_8e7fb8db6561107e93153b6d91b2b782
#
_entry.id   8e7fb8db6561107e93153b6d91b2b782
#
_cell.length_a   1.000
_cell.length_b   1.000
_cell.length_c   1.000
_cell.angle_alpha   90.00
_cell.angle_beta   90.00
_cell.angle_gamma   90.00
#
_symmetry.space_group_name_H-M   'P 1'
#
loop_
_entity.id
_entity.type
_entity.pdbx_description
1 polymer ?
#
loop_
_entity_poly.entity_id
_entity_poly.type
_entity_poly.pdbx_seq_one_letter_code
_entity_poly.pdbx_strand_id
1 'polypeptide(L)'
;MPKVSIVVPVCNAEQYLKQCLDSILGQTLRDIEIICVNDGSKDNSGAMLDAYAQRDDRVRVLHKENTGYGNSMNRGLDMARGEYIGIVESDDWVEPDMFEKLYQAAKAAKADVVKSNFFLFYGQQPPRDEFFQVIPSRLCGQVFRPLDDLNLEKIDFWNGKPSIWSAIYRGDFVRENGIRFHETPGASYQDASFNFKIWACAQRVFCLDRAFLHYRQDNAGSSVNASSSKVYCVRDEYDEMQRFLQGRPQAELLERVMNRLRFDTYMWNIERLRQPMKGEFARYAAEAFREILAKGRLDQEMFTPGRWKDVQKFVKNREAAFSGGESGWKKLARRGLHWARGYVRNWTRFYAEKGGMGK
;
A
#
# COMPACT_ATOMS: atom_id res chain seq x y z
N MET A 1 24.76 -9.13 11.97
CA MET A 1 23.77 -8.24 11.32
C MET A 1 22.53 -9.08 11.07
N PRO A 2 21.35 -8.67 11.55
CA PRO A 2 20.12 -9.45 11.35
C PRO A 2 19.83 -9.67 9.87
N LYS A 3 19.20 -10.78 9.54
CA LYS A 3 18.74 -11.03 8.16
C LYS A 3 17.58 -10.12 7.78
N VAL A 4 16.65 -9.92 8.72
CA VAL A 4 15.49 -9.02 8.52
C VAL A 4 15.29 -8.13 9.74
N SER A 5 15.13 -6.83 9.52
CA SER A 5 14.59 -5.87 10.49
C SER A 5 13.10 -5.72 10.24
N ILE A 6 12.28 -5.97 11.26
CA ILE A 6 10.83 -5.85 11.16
C ILE A 6 10.40 -4.58 11.88
N VAL A 7 9.88 -3.61 11.14
CA VAL A 7 9.38 -2.34 11.67
C VAL A 7 7.90 -2.49 12.01
N VAL A 8 7.54 -2.16 13.25
CA VAL A 8 6.16 -2.22 13.77
C VAL A 8 5.79 -0.83 14.28
N PRO A 9 5.02 -0.03 13.53
CA PRO A 9 4.49 1.24 14.03
C PRO A 9 3.34 0.97 14.99
N VAL A 10 3.34 1.65 16.14
CA VAL A 10 2.35 1.42 17.21
C VAL A 10 1.75 2.74 17.66
N CYS A 11 0.42 2.84 17.60
CA CYS A 11 -0.32 3.97 18.16
C CYS A 11 -1.70 3.50 18.64
N ASN A 12 -1.90 3.42 19.97
CA ASN A 12 -3.14 2.96 20.59
C ASN A 12 -3.63 1.60 20.04
N ALA A 13 -2.79 0.58 20.14
CA ALA A 13 -3.00 -0.75 19.56
C ALA A 13 -3.12 -1.87 20.63
N GLU A 14 -3.35 -1.55 21.90
CA GLU A 14 -3.33 -2.52 23.02
C GLU A 14 -4.16 -3.78 22.75
N GLN A 15 -5.28 -3.63 22.04
CA GLN A 15 -6.21 -4.72 21.74
C GLN A 15 -5.60 -5.78 20.83
N TYR A 16 -4.70 -5.40 19.91
CA TYR A 16 -4.20 -6.27 18.84
C TYR A 16 -2.70 -6.57 18.98
N LEU A 17 -1.98 -5.70 19.68
CA LEU A 17 -0.52 -5.68 19.75
C LEU A 17 0.08 -7.02 20.22
N LYS A 18 -0.60 -7.72 21.14
CA LYS A 18 -0.15 -9.04 21.62
C LYS A 18 -0.11 -10.06 20.49
N GLN A 19 -1.19 -10.16 19.70
CA GLN A 19 -1.25 -11.11 18.57
C GLN A 19 -0.19 -10.77 17.51
N CYS A 20 -0.01 -9.50 17.21
CA CYS A 20 1.00 -9.01 16.29
C CYS A 20 2.40 -9.45 16.73
N LEU A 21 2.82 -9.05 17.93
CA LEU A 21 4.18 -9.32 18.42
C LEU A 21 4.44 -10.81 18.62
N ASP A 22 3.50 -11.58 19.16
CA ASP A 22 3.64 -13.03 19.32
C ASP A 22 3.86 -13.72 17.97
N SER A 23 3.18 -13.28 16.91
CA SER A 23 3.36 -13.85 15.56
C SER A 23 4.73 -13.54 14.95
N ILE A 24 5.28 -12.36 15.25
CA ILE A 24 6.63 -11.97 14.80
C ILE A 24 7.70 -12.69 15.61
N LEU A 25 7.56 -12.78 16.90
CA LEU A 25 8.49 -13.51 17.80
C LEU A 25 8.50 -15.02 17.50
N GLY A 26 7.35 -15.56 17.05
CA GLY A 26 7.17 -16.94 16.65
C GLY A 26 7.76 -17.31 15.29
N GLN A 27 8.36 -16.38 14.55
CA GLN A 27 8.90 -16.67 13.22
C GLN A 27 9.95 -17.75 13.22
N THR A 28 9.95 -18.61 12.18
CA THR A 28 10.96 -19.66 11.98
C THR A 28 12.34 -19.08 11.69
N LEU A 29 12.41 -17.93 11.01
CA LEU A 29 13.64 -17.15 10.85
C LEU A 29 14.00 -16.49 12.20
N ARG A 30 15.00 -17.01 12.90
CA ARG A 30 15.42 -16.51 14.23
C ARG A 30 16.32 -15.28 14.17
N ASP A 31 17.09 -15.12 13.12
CA ASP A 31 18.04 -14.01 12.93
C ASP A 31 17.31 -12.75 12.44
N ILE A 32 16.45 -12.20 13.29
CA ILE A 32 15.65 -11.00 13.05
C ILE A 32 15.85 -10.00 14.19
N GLU A 33 15.62 -8.71 13.92
CA GLU A 33 15.34 -7.69 14.93
C GLU A 33 13.93 -7.12 14.73
N ILE A 34 13.29 -6.74 15.81
CA ILE A 34 11.92 -6.20 15.84
C ILE A 34 12.00 -4.78 16.37
N ILE A 35 11.65 -3.80 15.55
CA ILE A 35 11.75 -2.38 15.88
C ILE A 35 10.33 -1.84 16.03
N CYS A 36 9.91 -1.68 17.28
CA CYS A 36 8.61 -1.13 17.65
C CYS A 36 8.73 0.38 17.84
N VAL A 37 7.99 1.17 17.07
CA VAL A 37 7.98 2.62 17.21
C VAL A 37 6.63 3.05 17.78
N ASN A 38 6.63 3.40 19.08
CA ASN A 38 5.46 3.89 19.79
C ASN A 38 5.27 5.39 19.55
N ASP A 39 4.28 5.73 18.76
CA ASP A 39 3.93 7.10 18.36
C ASP A 39 3.01 7.77 19.38
N GLY A 40 3.46 7.84 20.63
CA GLY A 40 2.76 8.53 21.72
C GLY A 40 1.42 7.89 22.09
N SER A 41 1.34 6.56 22.15
CA SER A 41 0.15 5.83 22.61
C SER A 41 -0.28 6.29 23.99
N LYS A 42 -1.60 6.38 24.20
CA LYS A 42 -2.27 6.78 25.44
C LYS A 42 -2.90 5.60 26.19
N ASP A 43 -2.93 4.43 25.57
CA ASP A 43 -3.37 3.15 26.10
C ASP A 43 -2.17 2.34 26.67
N ASN A 44 -2.38 1.07 26.98
CA ASN A 44 -1.33 0.21 27.53
C ASN A 44 -0.28 -0.24 26.51
N SER A 45 -0.36 0.18 25.23
CA SER A 45 0.59 -0.26 24.20
C SER A 45 2.04 -0.03 24.59
N GLY A 46 2.37 1.14 25.18
CA GLY A 46 3.73 1.46 25.64
C GLY A 46 4.26 0.45 26.68
N ALA A 47 3.49 0.19 27.72
CA ALA A 47 3.87 -0.76 28.78
C ALA A 47 3.98 -2.21 28.23
N MET A 48 3.12 -2.58 27.28
CA MET A 48 3.22 -3.88 26.60
C MET A 48 4.53 -4.01 25.83
N LEU A 49 4.93 -2.99 25.08
CA LEU A 49 6.19 -2.98 24.33
C LEU A 49 7.40 -3.14 25.24
N ASP A 50 7.43 -2.42 26.36
CA ASP A 50 8.50 -2.53 27.36
C ASP A 50 8.59 -3.94 27.93
N ALA A 51 7.46 -4.57 28.24
CA ALA A 51 7.41 -5.94 28.72
C ALA A 51 7.93 -6.95 27.68
N TYR A 52 7.69 -6.73 26.39
CA TYR A 52 8.26 -7.56 25.32
C TYR A 52 9.78 -7.35 25.17
N ALA A 53 10.25 -6.12 25.23
CA ALA A 53 11.69 -5.81 25.15
C ALA A 53 12.48 -6.39 26.33
N GLN A 54 11.87 -6.49 27.52
CA GLN A 54 12.48 -7.14 28.69
C GLN A 54 12.60 -8.67 28.56
N ARG A 55 11.77 -9.29 27.72
CA ARG A 55 11.71 -10.76 27.57
C ARG A 55 12.49 -11.28 26.37
N ASP A 56 12.73 -10.45 25.35
CA ASP A 56 13.37 -10.88 24.11
C ASP A 56 14.27 -9.77 23.56
N ASP A 57 15.57 -10.02 23.54
CA ASP A 57 16.61 -9.08 23.11
C ASP A 57 16.50 -8.67 21.62
N ARG A 58 15.70 -9.37 20.84
CA ARG A 58 15.42 -9.01 19.46
C ARG A 58 14.47 -7.81 19.37
N VAL A 59 13.72 -7.50 20.43
CA VAL A 59 12.75 -6.40 20.47
C VAL A 59 13.43 -5.11 20.92
N ARG A 60 13.35 -4.09 20.08
CA ARG A 60 13.85 -2.75 20.33
C ARG A 60 12.69 -1.77 20.26
N VAL A 61 12.52 -0.95 21.28
CA VAL A 61 11.41 0.00 21.39
C VAL A 61 11.93 1.43 21.31
N LEU A 62 11.25 2.24 20.51
CA LEU A 62 11.40 3.69 20.48
C LEU A 62 10.07 4.32 20.91
N HIS A 63 10.04 4.97 22.06
CA HIS A 63 8.93 5.83 22.47
C HIS A 63 9.18 7.25 21.99
N LYS A 64 8.19 7.88 21.37
CA LYS A 64 8.25 9.27 20.91
C LYS A 64 6.90 9.97 21.09
N GLU A 65 6.90 11.29 21.01
CA GLU A 65 5.65 12.05 20.88
C GLU A 65 4.94 11.71 19.58
N ASN A 66 3.61 11.83 19.57
CA ASN A 66 2.83 11.56 18.37
C ASN A 66 3.12 12.61 17.29
N THR A 67 3.83 12.19 16.26
CA THR A 67 4.16 13.01 15.08
C THR A 67 3.66 12.38 13.77
N GLY A 68 2.91 11.29 13.86
CA GLY A 68 2.25 10.63 12.75
C GLY A 68 3.00 9.42 12.18
N TYR A 69 2.27 8.65 11.41
CA TYR A 69 2.70 7.37 10.86
C TYR A 69 3.98 7.46 10.04
N GLY A 70 4.05 8.40 9.09
CA GLY A 70 5.23 8.55 8.22
C GLY A 70 6.52 8.82 8.98
N ASN A 71 6.48 9.67 10.02
CA ASN A 71 7.64 9.91 10.87
C ASN A 71 8.01 8.64 11.65
N SER A 72 7.04 7.94 12.22
CA SER A 72 7.29 6.71 12.97
C SER A 72 7.92 5.63 12.10
N MET A 73 7.43 5.46 10.87
CA MET A 73 8.02 4.55 9.89
C MET A 73 9.46 4.94 9.54
N ASN A 74 9.73 6.23 9.29
CA ASN A 74 11.07 6.70 8.99
C ASN A 74 12.04 6.47 10.14
N ARG A 75 11.61 6.66 11.40
CA ARG A 75 12.42 6.32 12.57
C ARG A 75 12.72 4.82 12.64
N GLY A 76 11.73 3.97 12.33
CA GLY A 76 11.94 2.53 12.23
C GLY A 76 12.96 2.15 11.14
N LEU A 77 12.85 2.77 9.96
CA LEU A 77 13.81 2.59 8.86
C LEU A 77 15.24 3.01 9.26
N ASP A 78 15.39 4.11 10.01
CA ASP A 78 16.69 4.60 10.49
C ASP A 78 17.34 3.65 11.51
N MET A 79 16.53 2.96 12.31
CA MET A 79 17.00 1.99 13.30
C MET A 79 17.32 0.62 12.69
N ALA A 80 16.81 0.32 11.50
CA ALA A 80 16.93 -0.98 10.84
C ALA A 80 18.38 -1.28 10.41
N ARG A 81 18.91 -2.41 10.87
CA ARG A 81 20.28 -2.89 10.60
C ARG A 81 20.27 -4.15 9.73
N GLY A 82 19.11 -4.75 9.52
CA GLY A 82 18.95 -5.99 8.76
C GLY A 82 19.34 -5.86 7.29
N GLU A 83 19.74 -6.96 6.71
CA GLU A 83 19.98 -7.04 5.27
C GLU A 83 18.72 -6.67 4.48
N TYR A 84 17.55 -7.11 4.98
CA TYR A 84 16.23 -6.74 4.46
C TYR A 84 15.40 -6.06 5.56
N ILE A 85 14.42 -5.27 5.14
CA ILE A 85 13.46 -4.59 6.01
C ILE A 85 12.07 -5.16 5.70
N GLY A 86 11.35 -5.60 6.71
CA GLY A 86 9.93 -5.94 6.67
C GLY A 86 9.11 -4.94 7.47
N ILE A 87 7.83 -4.88 7.22
CA ILE A 87 6.86 -4.03 7.93
C ILE A 87 5.70 -4.92 8.39
N VAL A 88 5.24 -4.74 9.61
CA VAL A 88 4.00 -5.37 10.12
C VAL A 88 3.22 -4.32 10.88
N GLU A 89 1.97 -4.07 10.49
CA GLU A 89 1.09 -3.16 11.21
C GLU A 89 0.67 -3.76 12.55
N SER A 90 0.51 -2.92 13.57
CA SER A 90 0.29 -3.37 14.95
C SER A 90 -1.06 -4.05 15.20
N ASP A 91 -1.99 -3.97 14.26
CA ASP A 91 -3.30 -4.64 14.29
C ASP A 91 -3.37 -5.92 13.44
N ASP A 92 -2.30 -6.24 12.70
CA ASP A 92 -2.16 -7.42 11.85
C ASP A 92 -1.29 -8.50 12.50
N TRP A 93 -1.24 -9.70 11.87
CA TRP A 93 -0.32 -10.77 12.27
C TRP A 93 0.15 -11.58 11.07
N VAL A 94 1.18 -12.41 11.27
CA VAL A 94 1.88 -13.08 10.18
C VAL A 94 2.01 -14.58 10.41
N GLU A 95 1.99 -15.35 9.31
CA GLU A 95 2.27 -16.78 9.31
C GLU A 95 3.69 -17.08 9.82
N PRO A 96 3.92 -18.20 10.52
CA PRO A 96 5.19 -18.49 11.19
C PRO A 96 6.42 -18.54 10.27
N ASP A 97 6.25 -18.83 8.98
CA ASP A 97 7.34 -18.97 8.00
C ASP A 97 7.46 -17.78 7.03
N MET A 98 6.73 -16.68 7.26
CA MET A 98 6.71 -15.53 6.35
C MET A 98 8.11 -15.00 6.05
N PHE A 99 8.82 -14.55 7.07
CA PHE A 99 10.12 -13.89 6.87
C PHE A 99 11.22 -14.87 6.40
N GLU A 100 11.14 -16.14 6.77
CA GLU A 100 12.03 -17.16 6.24
C GLU A 100 11.84 -17.35 4.74
N LYS A 101 10.60 -17.52 4.27
CA LYS A 101 10.29 -17.72 2.85
C LYS A 101 10.61 -16.52 1.99
N LEU A 102 10.26 -15.32 2.49
CA LEU A 102 10.57 -14.06 1.80
C LEU A 102 12.10 -13.88 1.71
N TYR A 103 12.85 -14.13 2.80
CA TYR A 103 14.30 -13.99 2.81
C TYR A 103 14.98 -15.00 1.89
N GLN A 104 14.59 -16.29 1.93
CA GLN A 104 15.10 -17.33 1.03
C GLN A 104 14.91 -16.94 -0.44
N ALA A 105 13.69 -16.48 -0.80
CA ALA A 105 13.39 -16.03 -2.15
C ALA A 105 14.23 -14.81 -2.53
N ALA A 106 14.40 -13.84 -1.61
CA ALA A 106 15.20 -12.64 -1.82
C ALA A 106 16.66 -12.97 -2.13
N LYS A 107 17.24 -13.89 -1.40
CA LYS A 107 18.64 -14.35 -1.62
C LYS A 107 18.79 -15.09 -2.94
N ALA A 108 17.87 -16.02 -3.24
CA ALA A 108 17.91 -16.81 -4.48
C ALA A 108 17.75 -15.91 -5.73
N ALA A 109 16.82 -14.97 -5.67
CA ALA A 109 16.54 -14.03 -6.76
C ALA A 109 17.51 -12.84 -6.81
N LYS A 110 18.34 -12.61 -5.80
CA LYS A 110 19.12 -11.38 -5.59
C LYS A 110 18.22 -10.14 -5.74
N ALA A 111 17.06 -10.18 -5.09
CA ALA A 111 16.00 -9.22 -5.29
C ALA A 111 16.20 -7.95 -4.43
N ASP A 112 15.84 -6.80 -4.98
CA ASP A 112 15.67 -5.56 -4.20
C ASP A 112 14.42 -5.64 -3.34
N VAL A 113 13.38 -6.31 -3.89
CA VAL A 113 12.07 -6.47 -3.24
C VAL A 113 11.55 -7.88 -3.47
N VAL A 114 11.07 -8.52 -2.42
CA VAL A 114 10.21 -9.70 -2.52
C VAL A 114 8.85 -9.38 -1.96
N LYS A 115 7.81 -9.62 -2.77
CA LYS A 115 6.41 -9.36 -2.40
C LYS A 115 5.59 -10.63 -2.42
N SER A 116 4.62 -10.73 -1.51
CA SER A 116 3.65 -11.82 -1.44
C SER A 116 2.21 -11.34 -1.50
N ASN A 117 1.27 -12.25 -1.70
CA ASN A 117 -0.14 -12.05 -1.44
C ASN A 117 -0.41 -12.01 0.08
N PHE A 118 -1.65 -11.80 0.49
CA PHE A 118 -2.04 -11.74 1.90
C PHE A 118 -3.47 -12.25 2.11
N PHE A 119 -3.90 -12.37 3.36
CA PHE A 119 -5.27 -12.69 3.72
C PHE A 119 -6.01 -11.44 4.19
N LEU A 120 -7.29 -11.31 3.85
CA LEU A 120 -8.23 -10.41 4.51
C LEU A 120 -8.87 -11.18 5.66
N PHE A 121 -8.67 -10.71 6.88
CA PHE A 121 -9.25 -11.34 8.06
C PHE A 121 -10.51 -10.61 8.52
N TYR A 122 -11.57 -11.38 8.76
CA TYR A 122 -12.83 -10.92 9.29
C TYR A 122 -13.10 -11.64 10.61
N GLY A 123 -13.09 -10.92 11.74
CA GLY A 123 -13.26 -11.46 13.10
C GLY A 123 -14.70 -11.78 13.49
N GLN A 124 -15.68 -11.64 12.56
CA GLN A 124 -17.06 -12.05 12.79
C GLN A 124 -17.15 -13.56 13.04
N GLN A 125 -18.12 -14.00 13.84
CA GLN A 125 -18.29 -15.41 14.18
C GLN A 125 -19.03 -16.18 13.07
N PRO A 126 -18.47 -17.27 12.52
CA PRO A 126 -17.09 -17.74 12.73
C PRO A 126 -16.06 -16.83 12.03
N PRO A 127 -14.85 -16.66 12.62
CA PRO A 127 -13.80 -15.88 11.99
C PRO A 127 -13.33 -16.56 10.69
N ARG A 128 -12.94 -15.74 9.70
CA ARG A 128 -12.51 -16.26 8.40
C ARG A 128 -11.38 -15.44 7.82
N ASP A 129 -10.49 -16.13 7.11
CA ASP A 129 -9.52 -15.55 6.19
C ASP A 129 -10.02 -15.67 4.75
N GLU A 130 -9.80 -14.63 3.99
CA GLU A 130 -10.04 -14.59 2.56
C GLU A 130 -8.71 -14.27 1.86
N PHE A 131 -8.22 -15.21 1.04
CA PHE A 131 -6.99 -15.00 0.28
C PHE A 131 -7.13 -13.79 -0.64
N PHE A 132 -6.21 -12.82 -0.53
CA PHE A 132 -6.19 -11.62 -1.38
C PHE A 132 -4.98 -11.66 -2.34
N GLN A 133 -5.26 -11.84 -3.63
CA GLN A 133 -4.25 -11.81 -4.67
C GLN A 133 -3.96 -10.35 -5.08
N VAL A 134 -2.87 -9.78 -4.59
CA VAL A 134 -2.43 -8.43 -4.94
C VAL A 134 -1.45 -8.42 -6.12
N ILE A 135 -0.88 -9.57 -6.44
CA ILE A 135 0.10 -9.74 -7.49
C ILE A 135 -0.53 -10.54 -8.65
N PRO A 136 -0.45 -10.07 -9.91
CA PRO A 136 -0.83 -10.87 -11.06
C PRO A 136 -0.06 -12.20 -11.08
N SER A 137 -0.76 -13.36 -11.13
CA SER A 137 -0.15 -14.69 -10.99
C SER A 137 1.01 -14.94 -11.94
N ARG A 138 0.96 -14.39 -13.15
CA ARG A 138 2.02 -14.51 -14.16
C ARG A 138 3.32 -13.79 -13.80
N LEU A 139 3.29 -12.82 -12.87
CA LEU A 139 4.49 -12.17 -12.35
C LEU A 139 5.13 -12.95 -11.19
N CYS A 140 4.43 -13.96 -10.67
CA CYS A 140 4.95 -14.80 -9.60
C CYS A 140 6.00 -15.78 -10.11
N GLY A 141 7.00 -16.08 -9.27
CA GLY A 141 8.05 -17.06 -9.55
C GLY A 141 9.14 -16.60 -10.52
N GLN A 142 9.13 -15.32 -10.94
CA GLN A 142 10.14 -14.76 -11.83
C GLN A 142 10.67 -13.42 -11.33
N VAL A 143 11.90 -13.07 -11.75
CA VAL A 143 12.47 -11.74 -11.49
C VAL A 143 12.07 -10.83 -12.63
N PHE A 144 11.60 -9.64 -12.27
CA PHE A 144 11.27 -8.59 -13.25
C PHE A 144 11.62 -7.21 -12.72
N ARG A 145 11.71 -6.24 -13.62
CA ARG A 145 11.79 -4.83 -13.30
C ARG A 145 10.43 -4.17 -13.57
N PRO A 146 9.88 -3.40 -12.62
CA PRO A 146 8.53 -2.80 -12.77
C PRO A 146 8.40 -1.86 -13.96
N LEU A 147 9.49 -1.21 -14.40
CA LEU A 147 9.49 -0.27 -15.51
C LEU A 147 9.73 -0.88 -16.89
N ASP A 148 10.18 -2.15 -16.96
CA ASP A 148 10.42 -2.77 -18.27
C ASP A 148 9.11 -3.19 -18.90
N ASP A 149 8.99 -3.02 -20.23
CA ASP A 149 7.84 -3.43 -21.05
C ASP A 149 6.50 -3.01 -20.42
N LEU A 150 6.37 -1.73 -20.07
CA LEU A 150 5.15 -1.18 -19.48
C LEU A 150 3.96 -1.44 -20.42
N ASN A 151 3.05 -2.28 -19.95
CA ASN A 151 1.79 -2.64 -20.56
C ASN A 151 0.67 -2.54 -19.54
N LEU A 152 -0.57 -2.77 -19.93
CA LEU A 152 -1.73 -2.67 -19.04
C LEU A 152 -1.61 -3.56 -17.81
N GLU A 153 -0.97 -4.73 -17.93
CA GLU A 153 -0.78 -5.63 -16.81
C GLU A 153 0.23 -5.11 -15.79
N LYS A 154 1.37 -4.57 -16.24
CA LYS A 154 2.33 -3.95 -15.33
C LYS A 154 1.75 -2.70 -14.70
N ILE A 155 0.93 -1.94 -15.42
CA ILE A 155 0.14 -0.84 -14.84
C ILE A 155 -0.80 -1.37 -13.76
N ASP A 156 -1.44 -2.52 -13.93
CA ASP A 156 -2.26 -3.16 -12.88
C ASP A 156 -1.42 -3.57 -11.67
N PHE A 157 -0.19 -4.05 -11.87
CA PHE A 157 0.75 -4.31 -10.76
C PHE A 157 1.10 -3.01 -9.99
N TRP A 158 1.42 -1.92 -10.70
CA TRP A 158 1.67 -0.62 -10.09
C TRP A 158 0.47 -0.08 -9.31
N ASN A 159 -0.73 -0.32 -9.85
CA ASN A 159 -1.99 0.14 -9.30
C ASN A 159 -2.57 -0.81 -8.23
N GLY A 160 -1.88 -1.91 -7.94
CA GLY A 160 -2.24 -2.84 -6.89
C GLY A 160 -2.31 -2.15 -5.52
N LYS A 161 -3.09 -2.72 -4.59
CA LYS A 161 -3.17 -2.20 -3.22
C LYS A 161 -1.75 -2.02 -2.66
N PRO A 162 -1.39 -0.84 -2.14
CA PRO A 162 -0.06 -0.59 -1.59
C PRO A 162 0.13 -1.32 -0.25
N SER A 163 0.08 -2.65 -0.29
CA SER A 163 0.28 -3.54 0.86
C SER A 163 1.77 -3.65 1.19
N ILE A 164 2.36 -2.57 1.72
CA ILE A 164 3.78 -2.47 2.01
C ILE A 164 4.26 -3.51 3.03
N TRP A 165 3.35 -4.01 3.85
CA TRP A 165 3.55 -5.01 4.88
C TRP A 165 3.55 -6.48 4.36
N SER A 166 3.19 -6.73 3.10
CA SER A 166 3.30 -8.07 2.46
C SER A 166 4.60 -8.22 1.65
N ALA A 167 5.68 -7.58 2.07
CA ALA A 167 6.94 -7.57 1.36
C ALA A 167 8.15 -7.47 2.30
N ILE A 168 9.34 -7.76 1.75
CA ILE A 168 10.61 -7.34 2.33
C ILE A 168 11.41 -6.55 1.28
N TYR A 169 12.19 -5.60 1.75
CA TYR A 169 12.95 -4.64 0.95
C TYR A 169 14.42 -4.73 1.33
N ARG A 170 15.34 -4.83 0.36
CA ARG A 170 16.77 -4.81 0.66
C ARG A 170 17.15 -3.49 1.33
N GLY A 171 17.78 -3.55 2.50
CA GLY A 171 18.05 -2.36 3.32
C GLY A 171 18.89 -1.31 2.60
N ASP A 172 19.98 -1.72 1.92
CA ASP A 172 20.82 -0.80 1.16
C ASP A 172 20.05 -0.16 -0.01
N PHE A 173 19.24 -0.94 -0.73
CA PHE A 173 18.39 -0.40 -1.79
C PHE A 173 17.47 0.73 -1.29
N VAL A 174 16.85 0.58 -0.12
CA VAL A 174 16.00 1.62 0.48
C VAL A 174 16.81 2.87 0.82
N ARG A 175 18.00 2.69 1.44
CA ARG A 175 18.88 3.79 1.84
C ARG A 175 19.49 4.53 0.66
N GLU A 176 20.10 3.82 -0.28
CA GLU A 176 20.78 4.37 -1.45
C GLU A 176 19.86 5.18 -2.36
N ASN A 177 18.58 4.78 -2.44
CA ASN A 177 17.58 5.49 -3.22
C ASN A 177 16.84 6.59 -2.45
N GLY A 178 17.16 6.81 -1.17
CA GLY A 178 16.50 7.83 -0.35
C GLY A 178 15.00 7.57 -0.21
N ILE A 179 14.58 6.30 -0.14
CA ILE A 179 13.16 5.94 -0.04
C ILE A 179 12.70 6.16 1.39
N ARG A 180 11.76 7.09 1.57
CA ARG A 180 11.21 7.50 2.87
C ARG A 180 9.70 7.66 2.76
N PHE A 181 9.02 7.50 3.87
CA PHE A 181 7.61 7.86 4.00
C PHE A 181 7.44 9.38 4.00
N HIS A 182 6.34 9.85 3.49
CA HIS A 182 5.94 11.24 3.60
C HIS A 182 5.52 11.53 5.05
N GLU A 183 6.18 12.49 5.69
CA GLU A 183 5.89 12.85 7.08
C GLU A 183 4.75 13.86 7.15
N THR A 184 3.55 13.35 7.30
CA THR A 184 2.33 14.13 7.51
C THR A 184 1.67 13.75 8.84
N PRO A 185 0.89 14.64 9.46
CA PRO A 185 0.18 14.33 10.69
C PRO A 185 -0.78 13.15 10.55
N GLY A 186 -0.77 12.25 11.52
CA GLY A 186 -1.63 11.07 11.56
C GLY A 186 -1.22 9.98 10.56
N ALA A 187 -2.15 9.07 10.26
CA ALA A 187 -2.01 8.03 9.24
C ALA A 187 -2.93 8.32 8.05
N SER A 188 -2.39 8.53 6.84
CA SER A 188 -3.15 9.06 5.70
C SER A 188 -2.54 8.69 4.36
N TYR A 189 -2.58 7.40 3.99
CA TYR A 189 -2.16 6.93 2.66
C TYR A 189 -0.66 7.08 2.33
N GLN A 190 0.20 7.24 3.34
CA GLN A 190 1.66 7.32 3.16
C GLN A 190 2.28 6.04 2.56
N ASP A 191 1.57 4.93 2.67
CA ASP A 191 1.86 3.67 2.00
C ASP A 191 1.87 3.80 0.47
N ALA A 192 1.02 4.65 -0.10
CA ALA A 192 0.92 4.86 -1.55
C ALA A 192 2.19 5.48 -2.13
N SER A 193 2.70 6.58 -1.54
CA SER A 193 3.94 7.22 -2.01
C SER A 193 5.16 6.34 -1.73
N PHE A 194 5.22 5.65 -0.60
CA PHE A 194 6.30 4.71 -0.31
C PHE A 194 6.34 3.58 -1.34
N ASN A 195 5.20 2.94 -1.60
CA ASN A 195 5.09 1.85 -2.59
C ASN A 195 5.49 2.33 -4.00
N PHE A 196 5.06 3.53 -4.41
CA PHE A 196 5.46 4.11 -5.68
C PHE A 196 6.98 4.31 -5.78
N LYS A 197 7.61 4.86 -4.73
CA LYS A 197 9.06 5.06 -4.67
C LYS A 197 9.83 3.74 -4.78
N ILE A 198 9.33 2.69 -4.12
CA ILE A 198 9.89 1.34 -4.22
C ILE A 198 9.88 0.85 -5.68
N TRP A 199 8.73 0.90 -6.36
CA TRP A 199 8.62 0.41 -7.74
C TRP A 199 9.39 1.27 -8.73
N ALA A 200 9.47 2.59 -8.50
CA ALA A 200 10.23 3.51 -9.34
C ALA A 200 11.74 3.21 -9.34
N CYS A 201 12.27 2.68 -8.24
CA CYS A 201 13.70 2.42 -8.07
C CYS A 201 14.09 0.95 -8.27
N ALA A 202 13.19 0.01 -8.03
CA ALA A 202 13.51 -1.42 -8.02
C ALA A 202 13.97 -1.91 -9.39
N GLN A 203 15.10 -2.60 -9.40
CA GLN A 203 15.65 -3.26 -10.59
C GLN A 203 15.30 -4.75 -10.63
N ARG A 204 15.12 -5.36 -9.46
CA ARG A 204 14.90 -6.80 -9.30
C ARG A 204 13.78 -7.05 -8.30
N VAL A 205 12.58 -7.28 -8.79
CA VAL A 205 11.41 -7.66 -7.99
C VAL A 205 11.14 -9.13 -8.19
N PHE A 206 10.87 -9.85 -7.11
CA PHE A 206 10.41 -11.24 -7.14
C PHE A 206 9.11 -11.36 -6.37
N CYS A 207 8.16 -12.10 -6.91
CA CYS A 207 6.84 -12.27 -6.30
C CYS A 207 6.56 -13.73 -5.97
N LEU A 208 6.04 -13.97 -4.75
CA LEU A 208 5.57 -15.29 -4.31
C LEU A 208 4.04 -15.36 -4.44
N ASP A 209 3.54 -16.41 -5.10
CA ASP A 209 2.09 -16.70 -5.17
C ASP A 209 1.63 -17.40 -3.89
N ARG A 210 1.88 -16.76 -2.75
CA ARG A 210 1.48 -17.23 -1.43
C ARG A 210 1.11 -16.05 -0.54
N ALA A 211 0.16 -16.23 0.36
CA ALA A 211 -0.22 -15.27 1.38
C ALA A 211 0.43 -15.65 2.72
N PHE A 212 0.85 -14.65 3.49
CA PHE A 212 1.50 -14.84 4.79
C PHE A 212 0.99 -13.89 5.88
N LEU A 213 0.44 -12.74 5.52
CA LEU A 213 -0.02 -11.75 6.47
C LEU A 213 -1.55 -11.72 6.47
N HIS A 214 -2.13 -11.59 7.66
CA HIS A 214 -3.56 -11.46 7.88
C HIS A 214 -3.89 -10.00 8.17
N TYR A 215 -4.47 -9.34 7.16
CA TYR A 215 -4.87 -7.95 7.22
C TYR A 215 -6.27 -7.83 7.84
N ARG A 216 -6.33 -7.26 9.04
CA ARG A 216 -7.58 -7.14 9.82
C ARG A 216 -8.55 -6.14 9.18
N GLN A 217 -9.82 -6.56 9.00
CA GLN A 217 -10.89 -5.76 8.40
C GLN A 217 -11.87 -5.17 9.41
N ASP A 218 -11.91 -5.69 10.64
CA ASP A 218 -12.87 -5.33 11.68
C ASP A 218 -12.33 -4.34 12.71
N ASN A 219 -11.17 -3.71 12.46
CA ASN A 219 -10.67 -2.64 13.30
C ASN A 219 -11.46 -1.34 13.06
N ALA A 220 -12.36 -0.99 14.01
CA ALA A 220 -13.14 0.25 13.94
C ALA A 220 -12.26 1.52 13.98
N GLY A 221 -11.08 1.44 14.59
CA GLY A 221 -10.08 2.52 14.67
C GLY A 221 -9.23 2.70 13.42
N SER A 222 -9.45 1.89 12.37
CA SER A 222 -8.68 1.96 11.15
C SER A 222 -8.69 3.36 10.54
N SER A 223 -7.51 3.86 10.16
CA SER A 223 -7.31 5.18 9.56
C SER A 223 -8.08 5.39 8.26
N VAL A 224 -8.47 4.33 7.58
CA VAL A 224 -9.26 4.36 6.33
C VAL A 224 -10.70 4.87 6.58
N ASN A 225 -11.22 4.69 7.79
CA ASN A 225 -12.60 5.07 8.15
C ASN A 225 -12.76 6.57 8.48
N ALA A 226 -11.70 7.33 8.70
CA ALA A 226 -11.73 8.75 9.04
C ALA A 226 -11.98 9.63 7.79
N SER A 227 -13.21 10.09 7.56
CA SER A 227 -13.64 10.59 6.26
C SER A 227 -13.51 12.10 6.02
N SER A 228 -13.69 12.98 7.02
CA SER A 228 -13.87 14.40 6.76
C SER A 228 -12.58 15.25 6.79
N SER A 229 -11.58 14.86 7.58
CA SER A 229 -10.31 15.61 7.69
C SER A 229 -9.27 15.24 6.63
N LYS A 230 -9.52 14.21 5.82
CA LYS A 230 -8.55 13.60 4.89
C LYS A 230 -8.94 13.79 3.41
N VAL A 231 -9.53 14.94 3.07
CA VAL A 231 -10.00 15.22 1.70
C VAL A 231 -8.84 15.26 0.71
N TYR A 232 -7.74 15.91 1.08
CA TYR A 232 -6.59 16.19 0.22
C TYR A 232 -5.38 15.27 0.47
N CYS A 233 -5.44 14.34 1.42
CA CYS A 233 -4.29 13.48 1.74
C CYS A 233 -3.77 12.69 0.51
N VAL A 234 -4.66 12.24 -0.38
CA VAL A 234 -4.24 11.58 -1.63
C VAL A 234 -3.49 12.54 -2.56
N ARG A 235 -3.87 13.83 -2.62
CA ARG A 235 -3.13 14.85 -3.37
C ARG A 235 -1.72 15.00 -2.80
N ASP A 236 -1.62 15.15 -1.50
CA ASP A 236 -0.35 15.40 -0.80
C ASP A 236 0.65 14.25 -1.05
N GLU A 237 0.16 13.00 -1.13
CA GLU A 237 0.99 11.83 -1.49
C GLU A 237 1.46 11.88 -2.95
N TYR A 238 0.60 12.30 -3.90
CA TYR A 238 1.02 12.45 -5.30
C TYR A 238 1.97 13.65 -5.50
N ASP A 239 1.83 14.70 -4.73
CA ASP A 239 2.78 15.82 -4.72
C ASP A 239 4.14 15.39 -4.14
N GLU A 240 4.15 14.50 -3.16
CA GLU A 240 5.37 13.86 -2.65
C GLU A 240 6.03 12.95 -3.71
N MET A 241 5.24 12.14 -4.42
CA MET A 241 5.76 11.35 -5.55
C MET A 241 6.39 12.26 -6.61
N GLN A 242 5.74 13.37 -6.95
CA GLN A 242 6.26 14.34 -7.92
C GLN A 242 7.60 14.96 -7.47
N ARG A 243 7.72 15.32 -6.18
CA ARG A 243 8.98 15.80 -5.61
C ARG A 243 10.08 14.75 -5.67
N PHE A 244 9.74 13.50 -5.35
CA PHE A 244 10.68 12.39 -5.41
C PHE A 244 11.24 12.14 -6.81
N LEU A 245 10.47 12.41 -7.86
CA LEU A 245 10.89 12.23 -9.26
C LEU A 245 11.88 13.29 -9.75
N GLN A 246 12.00 14.43 -9.09
CA GLN A 246 12.87 15.53 -9.53
C GLN A 246 14.33 15.08 -9.66
N GLY A 247 14.91 15.27 -10.85
CA GLY A 247 16.29 14.92 -11.15
C GLY A 247 16.60 13.42 -11.25
N ARG A 248 15.60 12.55 -11.19
CA ARG A 248 15.81 11.10 -11.30
C ARG A 248 15.86 10.63 -12.75
N PRO A 249 16.64 9.58 -13.03
CA PRO A 249 16.55 8.89 -14.32
C PRO A 249 15.10 8.47 -14.59
N GLN A 250 14.68 8.54 -15.86
CA GLN A 250 13.32 8.15 -16.30
C GLN A 250 12.17 8.93 -15.65
N ALA A 251 12.44 10.12 -15.05
CA ALA A 251 11.42 10.94 -14.37
C ALA A 251 10.19 11.19 -15.27
N GLU A 252 10.37 11.41 -16.55
CA GLU A 252 9.27 11.67 -17.48
C GLU A 252 8.36 10.44 -17.67
N LEU A 253 8.94 9.25 -17.81
CA LEU A 253 8.16 8.00 -17.90
C LEU A 253 7.44 7.72 -16.57
N LEU A 254 8.16 7.87 -15.45
CA LEU A 254 7.59 7.68 -14.10
C LEU A 254 6.47 8.68 -13.80
N GLU A 255 6.56 9.92 -14.30
CA GLU A 255 5.50 10.91 -14.17
C GLU A 255 4.22 10.47 -14.92
N ARG A 256 4.35 9.88 -16.10
CA ARG A 256 3.21 9.32 -16.86
C ARG A 256 2.56 8.15 -16.10
N VAL A 257 3.36 7.23 -15.55
CA VAL A 257 2.87 6.14 -14.68
C VAL A 257 2.15 6.74 -13.47
N MET A 258 2.79 7.66 -12.75
CA MET A 258 2.23 8.33 -11.58
C MET A 258 0.87 8.99 -11.91
N ASN A 259 0.77 9.72 -13.01
CA ASN A 259 -0.47 10.38 -13.41
C ASN A 259 -1.57 9.39 -13.80
N ARG A 260 -1.19 8.23 -14.37
CA ARG A 260 -2.12 7.12 -14.59
C ARG A 260 -2.71 6.61 -13.26
N LEU A 261 -1.87 6.37 -12.26
CA LEU A 261 -2.29 5.93 -10.93
C LEU A 261 -3.10 7.01 -10.21
N ARG A 262 -2.67 8.28 -10.32
CA ARG A 262 -3.36 9.46 -9.77
C ARG A 262 -4.81 9.52 -10.22
N PHE A 263 -5.09 9.23 -11.50
CA PHE A 263 -6.46 9.24 -12.00
C PHE A 263 -7.36 8.26 -11.23
N ASP A 264 -6.95 7.02 -11.07
CA ASP A 264 -7.75 6.02 -10.39
C ASP A 264 -7.92 6.32 -8.89
N THR A 265 -6.83 6.76 -8.24
CA THR A 265 -6.87 7.15 -6.82
C THR A 265 -7.79 8.36 -6.59
N TYR A 266 -7.76 9.36 -7.48
CA TYR A 266 -8.63 10.53 -7.35
C TYR A 266 -10.09 10.18 -7.60
N MET A 267 -10.39 9.29 -8.56
CA MET A 267 -11.75 8.79 -8.77
C MET A 267 -12.26 8.04 -7.54
N TRP A 268 -11.46 7.16 -6.96
CA TRP A 268 -11.78 6.48 -5.72
C TRP A 268 -11.98 7.47 -4.55
N ASN A 269 -11.13 8.49 -4.42
CA ASN A 269 -11.27 9.50 -3.37
C ASN A 269 -12.58 10.28 -3.50
N ILE A 270 -12.96 10.68 -4.72
CA ILE A 270 -14.23 11.34 -4.99
C ILE A 270 -15.40 10.47 -4.55
N GLU A 271 -15.35 9.16 -4.78
CA GLU A 271 -16.45 8.26 -4.43
C GLU A 271 -16.69 8.15 -2.93
N ARG A 272 -15.61 8.05 -2.14
CA ARG A 272 -15.71 7.93 -0.68
C ARG A 272 -16.11 9.21 0.02
N LEU A 273 -15.89 10.38 -0.58
CA LEU A 273 -16.22 11.67 0.00
C LEU A 273 -17.72 11.96 -0.03
N ARG A 274 -18.20 12.70 0.98
CA ARG A 274 -19.56 13.24 1.05
C ARG A 274 -19.60 14.70 0.58
N GLN A 275 -20.77 15.20 0.19
CA GLN A 275 -20.96 16.62 -0.11
C GLN A 275 -20.79 17.47 1.17
N PRO A 276 -20.23 18.69 1.06
CA PRO A 276 -19.80 19.41 -0.17
C PRO A 276 -18.39 19.03 -0.64
N MET A 277 -17.58 18.35 0.18
CA MET A 277 -16.17 18.01 -0.07
C MET A 277 -15.97 17.18 -1.36
N LYS A 278 -16.93 16.32 -1.67
CA LYS A 278 -16.94 15.55 -2.92
C LYS A 278 -16.89 16.44 -4.15
N GLY A 279 -17.74 17.47 -4.19
CA GLY A 279 -17.80 18.41 -5.29
C GLY A 279 -16.55 19.29 -5.38
N GLU A 280 -16.03 19.72 -4.22
CA GLU A 280 -14.81 20.50 -4.13
C GLU A 280 -13.61 19.75 -4.68
N PHE A 281 -13.35 18.52 -4.17
CA PHE A 281 -12.24 17.71 -4.62
C PHE A 281 -12.38 17.30 -6.10
N ALA A 282 -13.59 17.06 -6.57
CA ALA A 282 -13.81 16.72 -7.98
C ALA A 282 -13.49 17.88 -8.93
N ARG A 283 -13.80 19.15 -8.55
CA ARG A 283 -13.38 20.35 -9.31
C ARG A 283 -11.85 20.45 -9.36
N TYR A 284 -11.21 20.35 -8.20
CA TYR A 284 -9.74 20.34 -8.10
C TYR A 284 -9.13 19.27 -9.01
N ALA A 285 -9.61 18.04 -8.92
CA ALA A 285 -9.10 16.91 -9.71
C ALA A 285 -9.28 17.14 -11.23
N ALA A 286 -10.43 17.65 -11.65
CA ALA A 286 -10.69 17.94 -13.07
C ALA A 286 -9.76 19.02 -13.62
N GLU A 287 -9.45 20.06 -12.83
CA GLU A 287 -8.49 21.10 -13.21
C GLU A 287 -7.08 20.53 -13.32
N ALA A 288 -6.63 19.80 -12.32
CA ALA A 288 -5.32 19.14 -12.33
C ALA A 288 -5.13 18.25 -13.56
N PHE A 289 -6.15 17.44 -13.91
CA PHE A 289 -6.06 16.57 -15.09
C PHE A 289 -6.12 17.31 -16.42
N ARG A 290 -6.75 18.50 -16.50
CA ARG A 290 -6.64 19.36 -17.68
C ARG A 290 -5.21 19.82 -17.92
N GLU A 291 -4.54 20.28 -16.87
CA GLU A 291 -3.14 20.70 -16.95
C GLU A 291 -2.22 19.54 -17.33
N ILE A 292 -2.41 18.36 -16.72
CA ILE A 292 -1.65 17.15 -17.00
C ILE A 292 -1.79 16.75 -18.48
N LEU A 293 -3.01 16.77 -19.02
CA LEU A 293 -3.28 16.49 -20.44
C LEU A 293 -2.68 17.55 -21.36
N ALA A 294 -2.83 18.84 -21.04
CA ALA A 294 -2.27 19.92 -21.83
C ALA A 294 -0.73 19.86 -21.92
N LYS A 295 -0.08 19.35 -20.87
CA LYS A 295 1.38 19.13 -20.81
C LYS A 295 1.83 17.80 -21.48
N GLY A 296 0.89 16.99 -22.00
CA GLY A 296 1.21 15.67 -22.57
C GLY A 296 1.75 14.65 -21.54
N ARG A 297 1.41 14.83 -20.26
CA ARG A 297 1.91 14.02 -19.14
C ARG A 297 0.96 12.87 -18.74
N LEU A 298 -0.01 12.54 -19.58
CA LEU A 298 -0.92 11.40 -19.41
C LEU A 298 -0.92 10.57 -20.70
N ASP A 299 -0.49 9.32 -20.59
CA ASP A 299 -0.32 8.44 -21.73
C ASP A 299 -1.58 7.60 -21.94
N GLN A 300 -2.19 7.72 -23.12
CA GLN A 300 -3.39 6.97 -23.50
C GLN A 300 -3.15 5.45 -23.50
N GLU A 301 -1.95 5.00 -23.87
CA GLU A 301 -1.62 3.57 -23.97
C GLU A 301 -1.62 2.88 -22.60
N MET A 302 -1.50 3.64 -21.50
CA MET A 302 -1.61 3.14 -20.13
C MET A 302 -3.07 2.93 -19.67
N PHE A 303 -4.06 3.16 -20.57
CA PHE A 303 -5.48 3.01 -20.25
C PHE A 303 -6.14 2.02 -21.20
N THR A 304 -7.15 1.31 -20.72
CA THR A 304 -8.08 0.65 -21.65
C THR A 304 -8.88 1.71 -22.42
N PRO A 305 -9.36 1.40 -23.64
CA PRO A 305 -10.13 2.38 -24.44
C PRO A 305 -11.36 2.94 -23.70
N GLY A 306 -12.03 2.11 -22.89
CA GLY A 306 -13.15 2.55 -22.07
C GLY A 306 -12.73 3.53 -20.97
N ARG A 307 -11.61 3.24 -20.29
CA ARG A 307 -11.09 4.09 -19.23
C ARG A 307 -10.56 5.41 -19.75
N TRP A 308 -9.94 5.41 -20.93
CA TRP A 308 -9.53 6.65 -21.60
C TRP A 308 -10.72 7.57 -21.92
N LYS A 309 -11.84 7.00 -22.40
CA LYS A 309 -13.08 7.77 -22.59
C LYS A 309 -13.58 8.39 -21.27
N ASP A 310 -13.43 7.69 -20.14
CA ASP A 310 -13.81 8.23 -18.84
C ASP A 310 -12.91 9.42 -18.45
N VAL A 311 -11.58 9.34 -18.68
CA VAL A 311 -10.65 10.48 -18.52
C VAL A 311 -11.12 11.68 -19.34
N GLN A 312 -11.37 11.49 -20.64
CA GLN A 312 -11.80 12.57 -21.53
C GLN A 312 -13.12 13.21 -21.08
N LYS A 313 -14.09 12.42 -20.66
CA LYS A 313 -15.37 12.92 -20.13
C LYS A 313 -15.19 13.69 -18.83
N PHE A 314 -14.37 13.18 -17.92
CA PHE A 314 -14.09 13.82 -16.64
C PHE A 314 -13.50 15.21 -16.83
N VAL A 315 -12.55 15.34 -17.76
CA VAL A 315 -11.87 16.61 -18.04
C VAL A 315 -12.76 17.61 -18.79
N LYS A 316 -13.63 17.16 -19.70
CA LYS A 316 -14.51 18.02 -20.52
C LYS A 316 -15.71 18.58 -19.75
N ASN A 317 -16.30 17.82 -18.85
CA ASN A 317 -17.57 18.17 -18.19
C ASN A 317 -17.37 18.98 -16.90
N ARG A 318 -17.01 20.26 -17.04
CA ARG A 318 -16.81 21.18 -15.89
C ARG A 318 -18.07 21.42 -15.08
N GLU A 319 -19.25 21.52 -15.72
CA GLU A 319 -20.51 21.90 -15.05
C GLU A 319 -21.52 20.76 -14.91
N ALA A 320 -21.62 19.86 -15.86
CA ALA A 320 -22.56 18.73 -15.80
C ALA A 320 -22.19 17.70 -14.72
N ALA A 321 -20.92 17.69 -14.29
CA ALA A 321 -20.44 16.90 -13.18
C ALA A 321 -20.91 17.45 -11.81
N PHE A 322 -21.31 18.74 -11.75
CA PHE A 322 -21.57 19.44 -10.48
C PHE A 322 -22.99 19.99 -10.36
N SER A 323 -23.70 20.22 -11.46
CA SER A 323 -25.06 20.80 -11.50
C SER A 323 -26.16 19.80 -11.78
N GLY A 324 -25.85 18.65 -12.29
CA GLY A 324 -26.84 17.60 -12.61
C GLY A 324 -26.85 16.51 -11.56
N GLY A 325 -28.04 16.20 -11.06
CA GLY A 325 -28.28 15.19 -10.06
C GLY A 325 -27.56 13.85 -10.29
N GLU A 326 -27.58 13.02 -9.26
CA GLU A 326 -26.91 11.71 -9.07
C GLU A 326 -26.65 10.79 -10.29
N SER A 327 -27.25 11.05 -11.48
CA SER A 327 -27.25 10.10 -12.60
C SER A 327 -25.94 10.04 -13.42
N GLY A 328 -25.25 11.16 -13.63
CA GLY A 328 -24.04 11.23 -14.48
C GLY A 328 -22.81 10.65 -13.74
N TRP A 329 -22.64 11.01 -12.48
CA TRP A 329 -21.55 10.54 -11.62
C TRP A 329 -21.72 9.09 -11.21
N LYS A 330 -22.94 8.66 -10.88
CA LYS A 330 -23.22 7.25 -10.58
C LYS A 330 -22.84 6.32 -11.74
N LYS A 331 -22.91 6.77 -13.02
CA LYS A 331 -22.44 5.99 -14.18
C LYS A 331 -20.91 5.96 -14.30
N LEU A 332 -20.22 7.09 -14.12
CA LEU A 332 -18.74 7.13 -14.14
C LEU A 332 -18.14 6.41 -12.92
N ALA A 333 -18.70 6.68 -11.76
CA ALA A 333 -18.29 6.10 -10.51
C ALA A 333 -18.59 4.60 -10.42
N ARG A 334 -19.76 4.13 -10.90
CA ARG A 334 -20.07 2.70 -11.00
C ARG A 334 -19.13 1.95 -11.96
N ARG A 335 -18.62 2.59 -13.01
CA ARG A 335 -17.58 2.01 -13.87
C ARG A 335 -16.21 1.98 -13.17
N GLY A 336 -15.88 2.97 -12.34
CA GLY A 336 -14.71 2.97 -11.47
C GLY A 336 -14.86 1.95 -10.33
N LEU A 337 -16.05 1.84 -9.71
CA LEU A 337 -16.38 0.79 -8.76
C LEU A 337 -16.48 -0.60 -9.39
N HIS A 338 -16.88 -0.71 -10.66
CA HIS A 338 -16.75 -1.96 -11.40
C HIS A 338 -15.28 -2.34 -11.60
N TRP A 339 -14.38 -1.37 -11.65
CA TRP A 339 -12.96 -1.67 -11.68
C TRP A 339 -12.45 -2.03 -10.26
N ALA A 340 -12.77 -1.27 -9.22
CA ALA A 340 -12.48 -1.64 -7.83
C ALA A 340 -13.28 -2.90 -7.38
N ARG A 341 -14.52 -3.07 -7.85
CA ARG A 341 -15.33 -4.29 -7.68
C ARG A 341 -15.02 -5.35 -8.73
N GLY A 342 -14.50 -5.03 -9.90
CA GLY A 342 -14.00 -5.99 -10.88
C GLY A 342 -12.65 -6.53 -10.47
N TYR A 343 -11.87 -5.76 -9.76
CA TYR A 343 -10.73 -6.22 -9.00
C TYR A 343 -11.20 -7.21 -7.92
N VAL A 344 -12.28 -6.94 -7.20
CA VAL A 344 -12.94 -7.85 -6.25
C VAL A 344 -13.76 -8.95 -6.96
N ARG A 345 -14.36 -8.72 -8.14
CA ARG A 345 -15.27 -9.64 -8.85
C ARG A 345 -14.61 -10.58 -9.86
N ASN A 346 -13.46 -10.24 -10.41
CA ASN A 346 -12.59 -11.22 -11.06
C ASN A 346 -12.09 -12.26 -10.04
N TRP A 347 -12.07 -11.89 -8.79
CA TRP A 347 -11.78 -12.70 -7.64
C TRP A 347 -12.87 -13.73 -7.33
N THR A 348 -14.12 -13.32 -7.20
CA THR A 348 -15.24 -14.23 -6.95
C THR A 348 -15.50 -15.19 -8.10
N ARG A 349 -15.19 -14.79 -9.35
CA ARG A 349 -15.35 -15.65 -10.53
C ARG A 349 -14.26 -16.72 -10.62
N PHE A 350 -13.02 -16.38 -10.26
CA PHE A 350 -11.90 -17.33 -10.24
C PHE A 350 -12.08 -18.42 -9.17
N TYR A 351 -12.72 -18.11 -8.04
CA TYR A 351 -13.04 -19.10 -7.00
C TYR A 351 -14.30 -19.91 -7.32
N ALA A 352 -15.27 -19.35 -8.00
CA ALA A 352 -16.45 -20.11 -8.45
C ALA A 352 -16.08 -21.14 -9.51
N GLU A 353 -15.08 -20.85 -10.36
CA GLU A 353 -14.59 -21.80 -11.39
C GLU A 353 -13.66 -22.89 -10.81
N LYS A 354 -12.91 -22.62 -9.73
CA LYS A 354 -12.11 -23.65 -9.03
C LYS A 354 -12.87 -24.47 -8.00
N GLY A 355 -13.99 -23.96 -7.47
CA GLY A 355 -14.88 -24.70 -6.54
C GLY A 355 -15.78 -25.74 -7.22
N GLY A 356 -15.77 -25.84 -8.54
CA GLY A 356 -16.58 -26.76 -9.33
C GLY A 356 -15.96 -28.12 -9.63
N MET A 357 -14.74 -28.41 -9.16
CA MET A 357 -14.11 -29.74 -9.29
C MET A 357 -13.92 -30.40 -7.92
N GLY A 358 -15.03 -30.90 -7.39
CA GLY A 358 -15.05 -31.66 -6.14
C GLY A 358 -16.44 -32.19 -5.83
N LYS A 359 -16.93 -33.10 -6.64
CA LYS A 359 -17.93 -34.10 -6.25
C LYS A 359 -17.34 -35.48 -6.44
#